data_4e1ffd96f78d43aed907b5913fc66361
#
_entry.id   4e1ffd96f78d43aed907b5913fc66361
#
_cell.length_a   1.000
_cell.length_b   1.000
_cell.length_c   1.000
_cell.angle_alpha   90.00
_cell.angle_beta   90.00
_cell.angle_gamma   90.00
#
_symmetry.space_group_name_H-M   'P 1'
#
loop_
_entity.id
_entity.type
_entity.pdbx_description
1 polymer ?
#
loop_
_entity_poly.entity_id
_entity_poly.type
_entity_poly.pdbx_seq_one_letter_code
_entity_poly.pdbx_strand_id
1 'polypeptide(L)'
;GMRAVIELKRGENADVILNKLYKDTQLQDSFGINMVAIIDGQPKLLNLKQVIDAFLRHRREVVTRRTIFELRKARERGHILEGLAVALSNVDEIIALIKAAPTPADAKRELMARSWRSSLVEDMLSRVSGASRPEGLAPEFGLVGQGTTRGYRLSDAQAQAILELRLQRLTGLEQDKIVGEYREVMDRITDLLDILAKPERVTQIINDELVAVKAQFGDKRRSEIITHTQDMSMEDLIAPEDVVVTLSHGGYMKAQRLDEYRAQKRGGRGKQATATKEDDFIDNLFIANTHDYILCFSNRGRVYWIKVYDVPQGSRISRGKPIVNLLPLEDREKITALLPIKEFDEQHFVFMATAMGTVKKTPLTEFSRPRTSGIIAVSLDDGAYLVGAA
;
A
#
# COMPACT_ATOMS: atom_id res chain seq x y z
N GLY A 1 -4.94 14.60 17.04
CA GLY A 1 -5.42 14.69 15.67
C GLY A 1 -6.85 15.18 15.64
N MET A 2 -7.33 15.64 14.48
CA MET A 2 -8.73 16.03 14.28
C MET A 2 -9.63 14.78 14.33
N ARG A 3 -10.78 14.91 15.00
CA ARG A 3 -11.81 13.87 15.08
C ARG A 3 -13.15 14.47 14.65
N ALA A 4 -13.83 13.85 13.71
CA ALA A 4 -15.22 14.15 13.39
C ALA A 4 -16.11 13.15 14.15
N VAL A 5 -17.10 13.64 14.90
CA VAL A 5 -18.08 12.84 15.62
C VAL A 5 -19.45 13.14 15.02
N ILE A 6 -20.15 12.09 14.58
CA ILE A 6 -21.49 12.20 13.99
C ILE A 6 -22.47 11.57 14.98
N GLU A 7 -23.31 12.38 15.56
CA GLU A 7 -24.35 11.91 16.49
C GLU A 7 -25.61 11.54 15.72
N LEU A 8 -26.13 10.35 15.98
CA LEU A 8 -27.31 9.81 15.31
C LEU A 8 -28.58 10.09 16.11
N LYS A 9 -29.68 10.22 15.41
CA LYS A 9 -31.01 10.26 16.07
C LYS A 9 -31.28 8.93 16.75
N ARG A 10 -32.08 8.98 17.83
CA ARG A 10 -32.44 7.79 18.61
C ARG A 10 -33.21 6.81 17.73
N GLY A 11 -32.72 5.57 17.62
CA GLY A 11 -33.33 4.50 16.83
C GLY A 11 -32.75 4.32 15.42
N GLU A 12 -31.79 5.16 14.99
CA GLU A 12 -31.09 4.99 13.71
C GLU A 12 -29.97 3.95 13.81
N ASN A 13 -29.79 3.19 12.73
CA ASN A 13 -28.69 2.22 12.64
C ASN A 13 -27.42 2.90 12.16
N ALA A 14 -26.34 2.75 12.95
CA ALA A 14 -25.04 3.39 12.67
C ALA A 14 -24.41 2.92 11.35
N ASP A 15 -24.51 1.62 11.03
CA ASP A 15 -23.89 1.04 9.84
C ASP A 15 -24.58 1.53 8.56
N VAL A 16 -25.90 1.68 8.59
CA VAL A 16 -26.66 2.22 7.44
C VAL A 16 -26.28 3.68 7.19
N ILE A 17 -26.14 4.49 8.24
CA ILE A 17 -25.74 5.89 8.11
C ILE A 17 -24.29 6.00 7.61
N LEU A 18 -23.41 5.16 8.14
CA LEU A 18 -22.00 5.10 7.70
C LEU A 18 -21.90 4.74 6.22
N ASN A 19 -22.63 3.72 5.77
CA ASN A 19 -22.67 3.31 4.37
C ASN A 19 -23.23 4.42 3.46
N LYS A 20 -24.27 5.14 3.90
CA LYS A 20 -24.76 6.32 3.17
C LYS A 20 -23.71 7.43 3.08
N LEU A 21 -22.99 7.68 4.18
CA LEU A 21 -21.92 8.68 4.18
C LEU A 21 -20.79 8.29 3.20
N TYR A 22 -20.42 7.01 3.13
CA TYR A 22 -19.44 6.55 2.14
C TYR A 22 -19.94 6.72 0.71
N LYS A 23 -21.21 6.40 0.44
CA LYS A 23 -21.77 6.48 -0.91
C LYS A 23 -22.04 7.91 -1.39
N ASP A 24 -22.57 8.76 -0.51
CA ASP A 24 -23.12 10.06 -0.87
C ASP A 24 -22.17 11.23 -0.55
N THR A 25 -20.98 10.95 0.03
CA THR A 25 -20.02 11.99 0.41
C THR A 25 -18.58 11.59 0.01
N GLN A 26 -17.65 12.54 0.15
CA GLN A 26 -16.21 12.31 -0.09
C GLN A 26 -15.49 11.51 1.01
N LEU A 27 -16.22 10.86 1.93
CA LEU A 27 -15.62 9.95 2.91
C LEU A 27 -15.06 8.69 2.25
N GLN A 28 -15.59 8.30 1.12
CA GLN A 28 -15.02 7.31 0.22
C GLN A 28 -14.85 7.96 -1.14
N ASP A 29 -13.63 7.97 -1.65
CA ASP A 29 -13.30 8.58 -2.92
C ASP A 29 -12.28 7.75 -3.68
N SER A 30 -12.28 7.88 -5.01
CA SER A 30 -11.35 7.21 -5.90
C SER A 30 -10.19 8.15 -6.23
N PHE A 31 -8.98 7.72 -5.88
CA PHE A 31 -7.77 8.46 -6.21
C PHE A 31 -7.01 7.80 -7.36
N GLY A 32 -6.94 8.50 -8.50
CA GLY A 32 -6.13 8.07 -9.65
C GLY A 32 -4.64 8.27 -9.37
N ILE A 33 -3.90 7.18 -9.21
CA ILE A 33 -2.46 7.24 -8.95
C ILE A 33 -1.70 7.49 -10.26
N ASN A 34 -1.22 8.72 -10.44
CA ASN A 34 -0.33 9.11 -11.54
C ASN A 34 1.04 9.51 -10.97
N MET A 35 1.96 8.55 -10.88
CA MET A 35 3.31 8.82 -10.40
C MET A 35 4.17 9.35 -11.55
N VAL A 36 4.40 10.66 -11.56
CA VAL A 36 5.34 11.30 -12.52
C VAL A 36 6.62 11.64 -11.77
N ALA A 37 7.75 11.17 -12.30
CA ALA A 37 9.08 11.50 -11.76
C ALA A 37 10.04 11.85 -12.90
N ILE A 38 11.08 12.63 -12.57
CA ILE A 38 12.15 12.97 -13.51
C ILE A 38 13.19 11.86 -13.44
N ILE A 39 13.38 11.14 -14.56
CA ILE A 39 14.42 10.12 -14.72
C ILE A 39 15.29 10.50 -15.93
N ASP A 40 16.58 10.54 -15.73
CA ASP A 40 17.56 10.92 -16.77
C ASP A 40 17.24 12.29 -17.39
N GLY A 41 16.78 13.24 -16.55
CA GLY A 41 16.45 14.61 -16.98
C GLY A 41 15.08 14.73 -17.68
N GLN A 42 14.29 13.67 -17.79
CA GLN A 42 12.99 13.66 -18.48
C GLN A 42 11.85 13.26 -17.54
N PRO A 43 10.70 13.93 -17.58
CA PRO A 43 9.50 13.52 -16.87
C PRO A 43 8.93 12.24 -17.48
N LYS A 44 8.68 11.22 -16.67
CA LYS A 44 8.10 9.93 -17.08
C LYS A 44 6.98 9.53 -16.13
N LEU A 45 5.89 8.99 -16.68
CA LEU A 45 4.86 8.32 -15.91
C LEU A 45 5.35 6.92 -15.55
N LEU A 46 5.34 6.57 -14.26
CA LEU A 46 5.94 5.36 -13.73
C LEU A 46 4.95 4.56 -12.91
N ASN A 47 5.08 3.25 -12.95
CA ASN A 47 4.48 2.36 -11.97
C ASN A 47 5.42 2.18 -10.75
N LEU A 48 4.92 1.58 -9.67
CA LEU A 48 5.67 1.41 -8.42
C LEU A 48 6.99 0.66 -8.63
N LYS A 49 7.00 -0.39 -9.45
CA LYS A 49 8.22 -1.16 -9.76
C LYS A 49 9.26 -0.28 -10.43
N GLN A 50 8.87 0.52 -11.41
CA GLN A 50 9.77 1.41 -12.14
C GLN A 50 10.38 2.50 -11.23
N VAL A 51 9.60 3.01 -10.26
CA VAL A 51 10.11 3.96 -9.25
C VAL A 51 11.19 3.30 -8.38
N ILE A 52 10.94 2.07 -7.90
CA ILE A 52 11.90 1.32 -7.09
C ILE A 52 13.16 1.00 -7.90
N ASP A 53 13.03 0.54 -9.14
CA ASP A 53 14.16 0.23 -10.02
C ASP A 53 15.02 1.50 -10.30
N ALA A 54 14.38 2.65 -10.53
CA ALA A 54 15.08 3.92 -10.71
C ALA A 54 15.83 4.35 -9.43
N PHE A 55 15.19 4.20 -8.26
CA PHE A 55 15.82 4.46 -6.97
C PHE A 55 17.06 3.57 -6.73
N LEU A 56 16.94 2.26 -6.96
CA LEU A 56 18.04 1.32 -6.77
C LEU A 56 19.21 1.62 -7.72
N ARG A 57 18.94 1.98 -8.98
CA ARG A 57 19.96 2.40 -9.94
C ARG A 57 20.70 3.64 -9.46
N HIS A 58 19.97 4.66 -9.02
CA HIS A 58 20.54 5.87 -8.45
C HIS A 58 21.39 5.58 -7.20
N ARG A 59 20.90 4.72 -6.30
CA ARG A 59 21.66 4.33 -5.09
C ARG A 59 22.98 3.64 -5.44
N ARG A 60 22.99 2.74 -6.43
CA ARG A 60 24.23 2.10 -6.91
C ARG A 60 25.21 3.14 -7.41
N GLU A 61 24.76 4.10 -8.22
CA GLU A 61 25.62 5.18 -8.72
C GLU A 61 26.18 6.03 -7.56
N VAL A 62 25.36 6.42 -6.61
CA VAL A 62 25.79 7.21 -5.45
C VAL A 62 26.82 6.47 -4.60
N VAL A 63 26.59 5.19 -4.27
CA VAL A 63 27.54 4.37 -3.50
C VAL A 63 28.84 4.23 -4.25
N THR A 64 28.81 3.94 -5.56
CA THR A 64 30.01 3.83 -6.38
C THR A 64 30.80 5.14 -6.41
N ARG A 65 30.16 6.29 -6.63
CA ARG A 65 30.80 7.61 -6.62
C ARG A 65 31.43 7.94 -5.26
N ARG A 66 30.71 7.65 -4.18
CA ARG A 66 31.19 7.80 -2.81
C ARG A 66 32.44 6.95 -2.58
N THR A 67 32.40 5.69 -2.97
CA THR A 67 33.53 4.76 -2.82
C THR A 67 34.75 5.22 -3.61
N ILE A 68 34.59 5.71 -4.84
CA ILE A 68 35.69 6.30 -5.63
C ILE A 68 36.28 7.53 -4.94
N PHE A 69 35.43 8.41 -4.42
CA PHE A 69 35.86 9.59 -3.70
C PHE A 69 36.65 9.22 -2.42
N GLU A 70 36.15 8.28 -1.63
CA GLU A 70 36.83 7.80 -0.42
C GLU A 70 38.13 7.10 -0.74
N LEU A 71 38.21 6.31 -1.82
CA LEU A 71 39.42 5.67 -2.29
C LEU A 71 40.47 6.69 -2.65
N ARG A 72 40.12 7.75 -3.39
CA ARG A 72 41.02 8.83 -3.71
C ARG A 72 41.59 9.50 -2.46
N LYS A 73 40.72 9.81 -1.49
CA LYS A 73 41.09 10.41 -0.21
C LYS A 73 42.00 9.48 0.62
N ALA A 74 41.72 8.20 0.65
CA ALA A 74 42.54 7.22 1.33
C ALA A 74 43.92 7.07 0.69
N ARG A 75 44.00 7.07 -0.65
CA ARG A 75 45.28 7.05 -1.38
C ARG A 75 46.09 8.32 -1.15
N GLU A 76 45.47 9.50 -1.20
CA GLU A 76 46.13 10.77 -0.86
C GLU A 76 46.72 10.72 0.56
N ARG A 77 45.94 10.22 1.54
CA ARG A 77 46.42 10.08 2.93
C ARG A 77 47.53 9.06 3.09
N GLY A 78 47.40 7.88 2.47
CA GLY A 78 48.44 6.84 2.47
C GLY A 78 49.76 7.37 1.90
N HIS A 79 49.70 8.10 0.78
CA HIS A 79 50.86 8.71 0.15
C HIS A 79 51.56 9.72 1.09
N ILE A 80 50.81 10.58 1.80
CA ILE A 80 51.39 11.50 2.80
C ILE A 80 52.07 10.71 3.93
N LEU A 81 51.44 9.66 4.43
CA LEU A 81 52.02 8.81 5.50
C LEU A 81 53.32 8.13 5.07
N GLU A 82 53.43 7.69 3.82
CA GLU A 82 54.67 7.18 3.26
C GLU A 82 55.80 8.23 3.30
N GLY A 83 55.51 9.44 2.85
CA GLY A 83 56.49 10.55 2.93
C GLY A 83 56.91 10.89 4.35
N LEU A 84 55.96 10.87 5.31
CA LEU A 84 56.28 11.09 6.72
C LEU A 84 57.14 9.93 7.29
N ALA A 85 56.88 8.68 6.90
CA ALA A 85 57.71 7.53 7.30
C ALA A 85 59.13 7.61 6.74
N VAL A 86 59.30 8.09 5.48
CA VAL A 86 60.60 8.39 4.91
C VAL A 86 61.33 9.45 5.75
N ALA A 87 60.61 10.53 6.13
CA ALA A 87 61.18 11.59 6.94
C ALA A 87 61.63 11.12 8.33
N LEU A 88 60.86 10.28 8.97
CA LEU A 88 61.17 9.71 10.26
C LEU A 88 62.35 8.73 10.25
N SER A 89 62.54 8.02 9.13
CA SER A 89 63.69 7.15 8.93
C SER A 89 64.99 7.92 8.64
N ASN A 90 64.91 9.21 8.23
CA ASN A 90 66.05 10.05 7.80
C ASN A 90 66.04 11.40 8.52
N VAL A 91 65.67 11.44 9.81
CA VAL A 91 65.42 12.68 10.57
C VAL A 91 66.60 13.62 10.55
N ASP A 92 67.79 13.11 10.87
CA ASP A 92 68.99 13.94 10.97
C ASP A 92 69.39 14.60 9.65
N GLU A 93 69.33 13.84 8.55
CA GLU A 93 69.60 14.35 7.23
C GLU A 93 68.62 15.40 6.76
N ILE A 94 67.33 15.17 7.03
CA ILE A 94 66.26 16.11 6.67
C ILE A 94 66.36 17.39 7.48
N ILE A 95 66.63 17.32 8.78
CA ILE A 95 66.81 18.50 9.61
C ILE A 95 68.05 19.28 9.14
N ALA A 96 69.18 18.62 8.81
CA ALA A 96 70.34 19.27 8.32
C ALA A 96 70.06 19.98 6.97
N LEU A 97 69.32 19.35 6.06
CA LEU A 97 68.94 19.92 4.77
C LEU A 97 68.05 21.16 4.97
N ILE A 98 67.03 21.06 5.80
CA ILE A 98 66.10 22.19 6.07
C ILE A 98 66.84 23.38 6.69
N LYS A 99 67.79 23.13 7.61
CA LYS A 99 68.59 24.19 8.22
C LYS A 99 69.58 24.84 7.24
N ALA A 100 70.07 24.11 6.24
CA ALA A 100 71.01 24.63 5.24
C ALA A 100 70.27 25.40 4.13
N ALA A 101 69.01 25.18 3.89
CA ALA A 101 68.24 25.84 2.84
C ALA A 101 67.92 27.32 3.19
N PRO A 102 68.16 28.24 2.22
CA PRO A 102 67.86 29.67 2.44
C PRO A 102 66.42 30.01 2.57
N THR A 103 65.57 29.31 1.92
CA THR A 103 64.10 29.48 1.95
C THR A 103 63.35 28.14 2.07
N PRO A 104 62.11 28.14 2.60
CA PRO A 104 61.28 26.94 2.63
C PRO A 104 61.02 26.34 1.24
N ALA A 105 60.98 27.18 0.19
CA ALA A 105 60.81 26.72 -1.20
C ALA A 105 62.03 25.97 -1.69
N ASP A 106 63.23 26.43 -1.30
CA ASP A 106 64.50 25.76 -1.63
C ASP A 106 64.61 24.43 -0.87
N ALA A 107 64.28 24.40 0.42
CA ALA A 107 64.19 23.16 1.20
C ALA A 107 63.27 22.12 0.55
N LYS A 108 62.08 22.55 0.11
CA LYS A 108 61.09 21.69 -0.58
C LYS A 108 61.68 21.10 -1.86
N ARG A 109 62.32 21.94 -2.69
CA ARG A 109 62.93 21.51 -3.94
C ARG A 109 64.08 20.51 -3.73
N GLU A 110 64.90 20.72 -2.72
CA GLU A 110 65.97 19.80 -2.36
C GLU A 110 65.47 18.48 -1.80
N LEU A 111 64.45 18.49 -0.97
CA LEU A 111 63.75 17.27 -0.48
C LEU A 111 63.24 16.41 -1.61
N MET A 112 62.69 17.02 -2.66
CA MET A 112 62.17 16.31 -3.85
C MET A 112 63.27 15.85 -4.80
N ALA A 113 64.38 16.56 -4.87
CA ALA A 113 65.48 16.22 -5.76
C ALA A 113 66.28 14.99 -5.30
N ARG A 114 66.32 14.71 -4.00
CA ARG A 114 67.08 13.59 -3.42
C ARG A 114 66.24 12.29 -3.46
N SER A 115 66.97 11.17 -3.50
CA SER A 115 66.47 9.83 -3.34
C SER A 115 66.76 9.37 -1.92
N TRP A 116 65.66 9.03 -1.18
CA TRP A 116 65.73 8.69 0.25
C TRP A 116 65.65 7.16 0.42
N ARG A 117 66.42 6.61 1.35
CA ARG A 117 66.39 5.19 1.68
C ARG A 117 65.57 5.03 2.98
N SER A 118 64.61 4.08 2.98
CA SER A 118 63.80 3.77 4.16
C SER A 118 63.36 2.31 4.08
N SER A 119 63.98 1.48 4.89
CA SER A 119 63.54 0.08 5.04
C SER A 119 62.09 -0.03 5.52
N LEU A 120 61.70 0.90 6.37
CA LEU A 120 60.31 0.97 6.89
C LEU A 120 59.29 1.17 5.76
N VAL A 121 59.57 2.07 4.83
CA VAL A 121 58.71 2.32 3.68
C VAL A 121 58.74 1.18 2.68
N GLU A 122 59.88 0.53 2.49
CA GLU A 122 60.01 -0.66 1.65
C GLU A 122 59.13 -1.82 2.19
N ASP A 123 59.16 -2.02 3.50
CA ASP A 123 58.28 -3.03 4.18
C ASP A 123 56.79 -2.64 4.08
N MET A 124 56.48 -1.38 4.24
CA MET A 124 55.11 -0.86 4.09
C MET A 124 54.56 -1.11 2.70
N LEU A 125 55.35 -0.78 1.65
CA LEU A 125 54.95 -0.92 0.24
C LEU A 125 54.99 -2.37 -0.26
N SER A 126 55.85 -3.23 0.28
CA SER A 126 55.93 -4.65 -0.10
C SER A 126 54.63 -5.39 0.13
N ARG A 127 53.88 -4.99 1.16
CA ARG A 127 52.60 -5.60 1.58
C ARG A 127 51.42 -5.22 0.69
N VAL A 128 51.54 -4.16 -0.14
CA VAL A 128 50.34 -3.52 -0.75
C VAL A 128 50.47 -3.28 -2.25
N SER A 129 51.54 -3.77 -2.89
CA SER A 129 51.78 -3.72 -4.36
C SER A 129 51.25 -2.42 -5.05
N GLY A 130 51.57 -1.24 -4.47
CA GLY A 130 51.28 0.07 -5.09
C GLY A 130 49.83 0.55 -5.03
N ALA A 131 48.96 -0.10 -4.24
CA ALA A 131 47.56 0.28 -4.09
C ALA A 131 47.38 1.68 -3.46
N SER A 132 48.38 2.18 -2.70
CA SER A 132 48.40 3.50 -2.07
C SER A 132 48.76 4.65 -3.03
N ARG A 133 49.16 4.33 -4.27
CA ARG A 133 49.58 5.37 -5.22
C ARG A 133 48.39 6.24 -5.65
N PRO A 134 48.47 7.60 -5.47
CA PRO A 134 47.43 8.50 -5.97
C PRO A 134 47.31 8.46 -7.49
N GLU A 135 46.11 8.66 -8.00
CA GLU A 135 45.87 8.82 -9.44
C GLU A 135 46.53 10.10 -9.94
N GLY A 136 47.26 10.00 -11.07
CA GLY A 136 47.95 11.14 -11.69
C GLY A 136 49.31 11.48 -11.07
N LEU A 137 49.80 10.73 -10.08
CA LEU A 137 51.16 10.91 -9.58
C LEU A 137 52.16 10.52 -10.66
N ALA A 138 53.07 11.44 -11.00
CA ALA A 138 54.09 11.21 -12.02
C ALA A 138 55.01 10.02 -11.65
N PRO A 139 55.43 9.19 -12.61
CA PRO A 139 56.15 7.93 -12.38
C PRO A 139 57.50 8.08 -11.67
N GLU A 140 58.09 9.26 -11.70
CA GLU A 140 59.34 9.58 -11.01
C GLU A 140 59.22 9.72 -9.49
N PHE A 141 58.02 9.81 -8.92
CA PHE A 141 57.80 9.92 -7.49
C PHE A 141 57.39 8.59 -6.86
N GLY A 142 57.67 8.44 -5.58
CA GLY A 142 57.47 7.19 -4.84
C GLY A 142 58.73 6.30 -4.88
N LEU A 143 58.53 4.99 -4.78
CA LEU A 143 59.62 4.04 -4.82
C LEU A 143 60.15 3.89 -6.25
N VAL A 144 61.40 4.26 -6.49
CA VAL A 144 62.06 4.26 -7.81
C VAL A 144 63.37 3.43 -7.77
N GLY A 145 63.73 2.84 -8.94
CA GLY A 145 64.89 2.00 -9.05
C GLY A 145 64.72 0.54 -8.75
N GLN A 146 65.75 -0.30 -9.02
CA GLN A 146 65.76 -1.74 -8.76
C GLN A 146 67.00 -2.17 -8.00
N GLY A 147 66.87 -3.17 -7.10
CA GLY A 147 67.99 -3.69 -6.35
C GLY A 147 68.69 -2.64 -5.46
N THR A 148 69.99 -2.54 -5.52
CA THR A 148 70.82 -1.64 -4.69
C THR A 148 70.66 -0.14 -4.99
N THR A 149 70.02 0.23 -6.12
CA THR A 149 69.65 1.61 -6.50
C THR A 149 68.23 2.00 -6.10
N ARG A 150 67.56 1.19 -5.35
CA ARG A 150 66.17 1.42 -4.90
C ARG A 150 66.11 2.58 -3.89
N GLY A 151 65.28 3.56 -4.13
CA GLY A 151 65.10 4.71 -3.28
C GLY A 151 63.72 5.33 -3.45
N TYR A 152 63.34 6.14 -2.49
CA TYR A 152 62.05 6.81 -2.49
C TYR A 152 62.20 8.28 -2.86
N ARG A 153 61.52 8.76 -3.90
CA ARG A 153 61.47 10.18 -4.28
C ARG A 153 60.17 10.81 -3.78
N LEU A 154 60.37 11.87 -3.00
CA LEU A 154 59.23 12.60 -2.40
C LEU A 154 58.51 13.44 -3.45
N SER A 155 57.17 13.41 -3.40
CA SER A 155 56.31 14.31 -4.18
C SER A 155 56.21 15.69 -3.52
N ASP A 156 55.66 16.66 -4.26
CA ASP A 156 55.40 18.02 -3.76
C ASP A 156 54.53 18.03 -2.48
N ALA A 157 53.44 17.22 -2.47
CA ALA A 157 52.56 17.12 -1.32
C ALA A 157 53.26 16.48 -0.10
N GLN A 158 54.09 15.48 -0.30
CA GLN A 158 54.89 14.86 0.77
C GLN A 158 55.93 15.81 1.34
N ALA A 159 56.69 16.51 0.47
CA ALA A 159 57.66 17.49 0.89
C ALA A 159 57.03 18.64 1.68
N GLN A 160 55.84 19.10 1.27
CA GLN A 160 55.07 20.09 2.01
C GLN A 160 54.67 19.58 3.39
N ALA A 161 54.14 18.34 3.49
CA ALA A 161 53.74 17.73 4.75
C ALA A 161 54.94 17.55 5.71
N ILE A 162 56.14 17.25 5.18
CA ILE A 162 57.36 17.16 5.97
C ILE A 162 57.76 18.52 6.54
N LEU A 163 57.69 19.59 5.76
CA LEU A 163 58.02 20.95 6.22
C LEU A 163 57.02 21.47 7.27
N GLU A 164 55.78 21.02 7.22
CA GLU A 164 54.75 21.35 8.20
C GLU A 164 54.81 20.47 9.47
N LEU A 165 55.73 19.51 9.52
CA LEU A 165 55.87 18.55 10.61
C LEU A 165 56.40 19.26 11.87
N ARG A 166 55.64 19.18 12.96
CA ARG A 166 56.09 19.76 14.25
C ARG A 166 57.16 18.87 14.87
N LEU A 167 58.18 19.50 15.47
CA LEU A 167 59.31 18.77 16.12
C LEU A 167 58.85 17.73 17.17
N GLN A 168 57.73 17.98 17.82
CA GLN A 168 57.12 17.05 18.79
C GLN A 168 56.73 15.68 18.14
N ARG A 169 56.55 15.62 16.82
CA ARG A 169 56.15 14.40 16.09
C ARG A 169 57.34 13.55 15.62
N LEU A 170 58.58 13.93 15.99
CA LEU A 170 59.77 13.21 15.62
C LEU A 170 60.19 12.11 16.62
N THR A 171 59.30 11.81 17.61
CA THR A 171 59.58 10.77 18.63
C THR A 171 59.25 9.38 18.13
N GLY A 172 59.88 8.33 18.71
CA GLY A 172 59.62 6.94 18.34
C GLY A 172 58.14 6.51 18.49
N LEU A 173 57.43 7.05 19.49
CA LEU A 173 55.98 6.81 19.68
C LEU A 173 55.15 7.34 18.51
N GLU A 174 55.59 8.40 17.83
CA GLU A 174 54.89 8.93 16.65
C GLU A 174 55.20 8.09 15.39
N GLN A 175 56.35 7.45 15.31
CA GLN A 175 56.61 6.47 14.24
C GLN A 175 55.62 5.30 14.28
N ASP A 176 55.38 4.73 15.46
CA ASP A 176 54.44 3.63 15.64
C ASP A 176 52.98 4.06 15.30
N LYS A 177 52.63 5.30 15.60
CA LYS A 177 51.31 5.85 15.23
C LYS A 177 51.19 6.01 13.72
N ILE A 178 52.20 6.52 13.03
CA ILE A 178 52.18 6.67 11.55
C ILE A 178 52.08 5.31 10.88
N VAL A 179 52.83 4.31 11.36
CA VAL A 179 52.76 2.94 10.85
C VAL A 179 51.37 2.31 11.13
N GLY A 180 50.82 2.56 12.31
CA GLY A 180 49.45 2.12 12.67
C GLY A 180 48.40 2.74 11.76
N GLU A 181 48.41 4.07 11.61
CA GLU A 181 47.50 4.79 10.72
C GLU A 181 47.63 4.36 9.26
N TYR A 182 48.88 4.12 8.77
CA TYR A 182 49.10 3.61 7.43
C TYR A 182 48.44 2.25 7.22
N ARG A 183 48.52 1.32 8.19
CA ARG A 183 47.87 0.01 8.11
C ARG A 183 46.35 0.16 8.01
N GLU A 184 45.76 0.99 8.85
CA GLU A 184 44.32 1.27 8.81
C GLU A 184 43.88 1.85 7.46
N VAL A 185 44.65 2.80 6.92
CA VAL A 185 44.39 3.38 5.60
C VAL A 185 44.47 2.33 4.50
N MET A 186 45.45 1.42 4.58
CA MET A 186 45.63 0.35 3.60
C MET A 186 44.54 -0.68 3.65
N ASP A 187 44.10 -1.08 4.83
CA ASP A 187 42.94 -1.96 5.02
C ASP A 187 41.67 -1.32 4.42
N ARG A 188 41.47 -0.01 4.64
CA ARG A 188 40.39 0.75 4.02
C ARG A 188 40.50 0.81 2.49
N ILE A 189 41.68 1.04 1.93
CA ILE A 189 41.92 1.03 0.47
C ILE A 189 41.55 -0.34 -0.10
N THR A 190 41.94 -1.41 0.56
CA THR A 190 41.66 -2.79 0.13
C THR A 190 40.15 -3.06 0.13
N ASP A 191 39.43 -2.67 1.19
CA ASP A 191 37.98 -2.80 1.27
C ASP A 191 37.28 -1.97 0.17
N LEU A 192 37.67 -0.72 -0.03
CA LEU A 192 37.13 0.15 -1.07
C LEU A 192 37.32 -0.40 -2.49
N LEU A 193 38.51 -1.00 -2.75
CA LEU A 193 38.81 -1.67 -4.03
C LEU A 193 37.91 -2.92 -4.19
N ASP A 194 37.72 -3.71 -3.14
CA ASP A 194 36.81 -4.88 -3.16
C ASP A 194 35.37 -4.48 -3.45
N ILE A 195 34.90 -3.38 -2.85
CA ILE A 195 33.55 -2.83 -3.12
C ILE A 195 33.40 -2.44 -4.59
N LEU A 196 34.43 -1.79 -5.19
CA LEU A 196 34.38 -1.39 -6.59
C LEU A 196 34.49 -2.57 -7.57
N ALA A 197 35.17 -3.65 -7.15
CA ALA A 197 35.36 -4.84 -7.98
C ALA A 197 34.13 -5.77 -7.98
N LYS A 198 33.28 -5.72 -6.93
CA LYS A 198 32.19 -6.67 -6.73
C LYS A 198 30.84 -5.96 -6.63
N PRO A 199 29.94 -6.05 -7.64
CA PRO A 199 28.61 -5.44 -7.61
C PRO A 199 27.76 -5.91 -6.42
N GLU A 200 27.98 -7.13 -5.92
CA GLU A 200 27.29 -7.69 -4.77
C GLU A 200 27.57 -6.90 -3.49
N ARG A 201 28.82 -6.43 -3.33
CA ARG A 201 29.22 -5.60 -2.19
C ARG A 201 28.51 -4.25 -2.19
N VAL A 202 28.35 -3.62 -3.36
CA VAL A 202 27.55 -2.38 -3.50
C VAL A 202 26.08 -2.63 -3.10
N THR A 203 25.52 -3.77 -3.52
CA THR A 203 24.15 -4.15 -3.16
C THR A 203 24.02 -4.40 -1.65
N GLN A 204 25.01 -5.05 -1.03
CA GLN A 204 25.05 -5.27 0.42
C GLN A 204 25.04 -3.94 1.19
N ILE A 205 25.89 -3.00 0.80
CA ILE A 205 25.95 -1.66 1.44
C ILE A 205 24.59 -0.94 1.34
N ILE A 206 23.94 -0.99 0.17
CA ILE A 206 22.63 -0.40 -0.02
C ILE A 206 21.60 -1.04 0.93
N ASN A 207 21.61 -2.37 1.05
CA ASN A 207 20.73 -3.09 1.94
C ASN A 207 20.95 -2.71 3.41
N ASP A 208 22.20 -2.68 3.86
CA ASP A 208 22.55 -2.37 5.24
C ASP A 208 22.14 -0.93 5.62
N GLU A 209 22.36 0.03 4.71
CA GLU A 209 21.94 1.42 4.88
C GLU A 209 20.40 1.53 4.94
N LEU A 210 19.67 0.81 4.09
CA LEU A 210 18.20 0.83 4.10
C LEU A 210 17.63 0.16 5.36
N VAL A 211 18.25 -0.92 5.84
CA VAL A 211 17.86 -1.57 7.10
C VAL A 211 18.08 -0.61 8.28
N ALA A 212 19.20 0.11 8.30
CA ALA A 212 19.48 1.11 9.34
C ALA A 212 18.45 2.26 9.31
N VAL A 213 18.11 2.78 8.13
CA VAL A 213 17.06 3.80 7.95
C VAL A 213 15.70 3.28 8.42
N LYS A 214 15.35 2.03 8.08
CA LYS A 214 14.12 1.39 8.53
C LYS A 214 14.07 1.24 10.05
N ALA A 215 15.17 0.88 10.68
CA ALA A 215 15.23 0.76 12.14
C ALA A 215 15.06 2.11 12.85
N GLN A 216 15.58 3.19 12.27
CA GLN A 216 15.53 4.53 12.85
C GLN A 216 14.20 5.25 12.61
N PHE A 217 13.59 5.10 11.43
CA PHE A 217 12.43 5.88 10.96
C PHE A 217 11.20 5.05 10.66
N GLY A 218 11.28 3.71 10.74
CA GLY A 218 10.17 2.82 10.43
C GLY A 218 9.03 2.95 11.44
N ASP A 219 7.83 3.24 10.97
CA ASP A 219 6.61 3.25 11.74
C ASP A 219 5.57 2.26 11.19
N LYS A 220 4.53 2.01 11.97
CA LYS A 220 3.43 1.14 11.52
C LYS A 220 2.54 1.88 10.53
N ARG A 221 2.14 1.19 9.47
CA ARG A 221 1.13 1.71 8.54
C ARG A 221 -0.17 2.00 9.28
N ARG A 222 -0.73 3.21 9.10
CA ARG A 222 -2.00 3.63 9.74
C ARG A 222 -3.21 3.21 8.94
N SER A 223 -3.10 3.17 7.60
CA SER A 223 -4.18 2.78 6.70
C SER A 223 -4.07 1.31 6.36
N GLU A 224 -5.17 0.59 6.45
CA GLU A 224 -5.26 -0.81 6.04
C GLU A 224 -5.31 -0.92 4.51
N ILE A 225 -4.67 -1.96 3.97
CA ILE A 225 -4.79 -2.33 2.55
C ILE A 225 -5.73 -3.51 2.47
N ILE A 226 -6.91 -3.30 1.88
CA ILE A 226 -7.91 -4.35 1.65
C ILE A 226 -7.91 -4.74 0.18
N THR A 227 -8.08 -6.04 -0.11
CA THR A 227 -8.05 -6.59 -1.48
C THR A 227 -9.40 -6.55 -2.20
N HIS A 228 -10.48 -6.32 -1.47
CA HIS A 228 -11.84 -6.23 -2.02
C HIS A 228 -12.56 -5.00 -1.45
N THR A 229 -12.91 -4.08 -2.33
CA THR A 229 -14.07 -3.21 -2.16
C THR A 229 -15.25 -3.98 -2.72
N GLN A 230 -16.10 -4.55 -1.87
CA GLN A 230 -17.44 -4.94 -2.32
C GLN A 230 -18.13 -3.64 -2.74
N ASP A 231 -18.57 -3.55 -4.00
CA ASP A 231 -19.47 -2.48 -4.41
C ASP A 231 -20.70 -2.56 -3.51
N MET A 232 -20.89 -1.53 -2.67
CA MET A 232 -22.04 -1.49 -1.78
C MET A 232 -23.32 -1.48 -2.62
N SER A 233 -24.11 -2.54 -2.49
CA SER A 233 -25.42 -2.64 -3.10
C SER A 233 -26.41 -1.71 -2.39
N MET A 234 -27.55 -1.39 -3.04
CA MET A 234 -28.62 -0.67 -2.36
C MET A 234 -29.14 -1.43 -1.14
N GLU A 235 -29.02 -2.74 -1.15
CA GLU A 235 -29.41 -3.65 -0.07
C GLU A 235 -28.54 -3.45 1.18
N ASP A 236 -27.24 -3.18 1.03
CA ASP A 236 -26.29 -2.92 2.13
C ASP A 236 -26.59 -1.58 2.85
N LEU A 237 -27.35 -0.70 2.20
CA LEU A 237 -27.77 0.59 2.78
C LEU A 237 -29.06 0.51 3.61
N ILE A 238 -29.71 -0.64 3.62
CA ILE A 238 -31.00 -0.85 4.26
C ILE A 238 -30.80 -1.74 5.48
N ALA A 239 -31.29 -1.30 6.64
CA ALA A 239 -31.21 -2.12 7.84
C ALA A 239 -32.08 -3.39 7.68
N PRO A 240 -31.56 -4.58 8.05
CA PRO A 240 -32.35 -5.79 8.14
C PRO A 240 -33.33 -5.68 9.32
N GLU A 241 -34.60 -5.37 9.03
CA GLU A 241 -35.67 -5.25 10.04
C GLU A 241 -36.86 -6.10 9.62
N ASP A 242 -37.55 -6.68 10.62
CA ASP A 242 -38.79 -7.37 10.35
C ASP A 242 -39.95 -6.35 10.24
N VAL A 243 -40.69 -6.45 9.17
CA VAL A 243 -41.81 -5.58 8.85
C VAL A 243 -43.09 -6.40 8.62
N VAL A 244 -44.21 -5.80 8.91
CA VAL A 244 -45.54 -6.35 8.58
C VAL A 244 -45.92 -5.83 7.20
N VAL A 245 -46.06 -6.73 6.25
CA VAL A 245 -46.54 -6.41 4.90
C VAL A 245 -48.02 -6.73 4.81
N THR A 246 -48.81 -5.79 4.30
CA THR A 246 -50.24 -5.95 4.07
C THR A 246 -50.59 -5.69 2.61
N LEU A 247 -51.44 -6.55 2.04
CA LEU A 247 -52.08 -6.33 0.75
C LEU A 247 -53.61 -6.35 0.95
N SER A 248 -54.27 -5.31 0.47
CA SER A 248 -55.73 -5.25 0.47
C SER A 248 -56.33 -5.91 -0.77
N HIS A 249 -57.59 -6.30 -0.73
CA HIS A 249 -58.32 -6.85 -1.87
C HIS A 249 -58.37 -5.90 -3.06
N GLY A 250 -58.41 -4.59 -2.82
CA GLY A 250 -58.30 -3.55 -3.83
C GLY A 250 -56.88 -3.38 -4.40
N GLY A 251 -55.90 -4.21 -4.00
CA GLY A 251 -54.53 -4.20 -4.52
C GLY A 251 -53.60 -3.12 -3.92
N TYR A 252 -53.91 -2.59 -2.75
CA TYR A 252 -53.07 -1.64 -2.05
C TYR A 252 -52.08 -2.35 -1.13
N MET A 253 -50.79 -2.08 -1.31
CA MET A 253 -49.71 -2.72 -0.55
C MET A 253 -48.95 -1.69 0.30
N LYS A 254 -48.58 -2.08 1.51
CA LYS A 254 -47.66 -1.31 2.37
C LYS A 254 -46.88 -2.21 3.31
N ALA A 255 -45.75 -1.70 3.78
CA ALA A 255 -44.95 -2.27 4.85
C ALA A 255 -45.01 -1.35 6.09
N GLN A 256 -45.00 -1.95 7.27
CA GLN A 256 -44.99 -1.26 8.56
C GLN A 256 -44.01 -1.92 9.49
N ARG A 257 -43.33 -1.17 10.32
CA ARG A 257 -42.39 -1.73 11.31
C ARG A 257 -43.12 -2.60 12.31
N LEU A 258 -42.57 -3.73 12.68
CA LEU A 258 -43.16 -4.67 13.62
C LEU A 258 -43.36 -4.06 15.01
N ASP A 259 -42.50 -3.08 15.41
CA ASP A 259 -42.61 -2.40 16.71
C ASP A 259 -43.89 -1.53 16.87
N GLU A 260 -44.55 -1.18 15.77
CA GLU A 260 -45.86 -0.50 15.80
C GLU A 260 -46.99 -1.42 16.26
N TYR A 261 -46.78 -2.75 16.17
CA TYR A 261 -47.75 -3.79 16.59
C TYR A 261 -47.44 -4.29 18.00
N ARG A 262 -47.82 -3.52 19.03
CA ARG A 262 -47.61 -3.93 20.43
C ARG A 262 -48.71 -4.90 20.88
N ALA A 263 -48.26 -5.95 21.59
CA ALA A 263 -49.19 -6.89 22.23
C ALA A 263 -50.13 -6.16 23.19
N GLN A 264 -51.45 -6.42 23.10
CA GLN A 264 -52.47 -5.87 23.99
C GLN A 264 -52.74 -6.83 25.15
N LYS A 265 -52.84 -6.29 26.36
CA LYS A 265 -53.29 -7.05 27.53
C LYS A 265 -54.82 -7.25 27.49
N ARG A 266 -55.35 -8.25 28.21
CA ARG A 266 -56.78 -8.50 28.34
C ARG A 266 -57.51 -7.21 28.75
N GLY A 267 -58.65 -6.88 28.05
CA GLY A 267 -59.43 -5.68 28.28
C GLY A 267 -59.01 -4.42 27.50
N GLY A 268 -57.99 -4.48 26.64
CA GLY A 268 -57.62 -3.37 25.77
C GLY A 268 -58.60 -3.19 24.59
N ARG A 269 -58.87 -1.94 24.19
CA ARG A 269 -59.61 -1.66 22.94
C ARG A 269 -58.71 -2.03 21.76
N GLY A 270 -59.22 -2.83 20.82
CA GLY A 270 -58.51 -3.17 19.58
C GLY A 270 -58.04 -1.93 18.86
N LYS A 271 -56.92 -2.04 18.16
CA LYS A 271 -56.36 -0.96 17.34
C LYS A 271 -56.50 -1.31 15.88
N GLN A 272 -56.99 -0.37 15.08
CA GLN A 272 -57.08 -0.54 13.64
C GLN A 272 -55.65 -0.58 13.05
N ALA A 273 -55.32 -1.66 12.35
CA ALA A 273 -54.00 -1.88 11.79
C ALA A 273 -53.79 -1.19 10.41
N THR A 274 -54.87 -0.97 9.68
CA THR A 274 -54.84 -0.36 8.34
C THR A 274 -56.15 0.36 8.07
N ALA A 275 -56.10 1.52 7.39
CA ALA A 275 -57.28 2.14 6.81
C ALA A 275 -57.50 1.59 5.40
N THR A 276 -58.70 1.14 5.11
CA THR A 276 -59.16 0.65 3.80
C THR A 276 -60.22 1.60 3.22
N LYS A 277 -60.54 1.47 1.93
CA LYS A 277 -61.74 2.11 1.34
C LYS A 277 -62.98 1.44 1.88
N GLU A 278 -64.16 2.06 1.70
CA GLU A 278 -65.45 1.56 2.28
C GLU A 278 -65.76 0.09 1.93
N ASP A 279 -65.35 -0.39 0.75
CA ASP A 279 -65.58 -1.76 0.27
C ASP A 279 -64.29 -2.60 0.16
N ASP A 280 -63.21 -2.21 0.84
CA ASP A 280 -61.89 -2.89 0.75
C ASP A 280 -61.52 -3.53 2.10
N PHE A 281 -60.87 -4.68 2.08
CA PHE A 281 -60.38 -5.40 3.26
C PHE A 281 -58.98 -5.96 3.03
N ILE A 282 -58.30 -6.36 4.10
CA ILE A 282 -56.95 -6.94 4.02
C ILE A 282 -57.07 -8.41 3.64
N ASP A 283 -56.54 -8.74 2.46
CA ASP A 283 -56.49 -10.10 1.92
C ASP A 283 -55.27 -10.86 2.46
N ASN A 284 -54.11 -10.21 2.47
CA ASN A 284 -52.85 -10.84 2.87
C ASN A 284 -52.17 -9.97 3.94
N LEU A 285 -51.70 -10.63 5.01
CA LEU A 285 -50.87 -10.05 6.04
C LEU A 285 -49.81 -11.07 6.45
N PHE A 286 -48.54 -10.70 6.37
CA PHE A 286 -47.42 -11.54 6.78
C PHE A 286 -46.26 -10.69 7.32
N ILE A 287 -45.38 -11.34 8.06
CA ILE A 287 -44.11 -10.75 8.53
C ILE A 287 -43.01 -11.21 7.61
N ALA A 288 -42.15 -10.28 7.17
CA ALA A 288 -40.98 -10.55 6.36
C ALA A 288 -39.85 -9.60 6.73
N ASN A 289 -38.63 -10.04 6.53
CA ASN A 289 -37.47 -9.17 6.69
C ASN A 289 -37.32 -8.21 5.50
N THR A 290 -36.83 -7.01 5.73
CA THR A 290 -36.62 -6.02 4.66
C THR A 290 -35.81 -6.57 3.47
N HIS A 291 -34.91 -7.50 3.69
CA HIS A 291 -34.07 -8.13 2.66
C HIS A 291 -34.71 -9.34 1.96
N ASP A 292 -35.86 -9.82 2.46
CA ASP A 292 -36.56 -10.96 1.85
C ASP A 292 -37.15 -10.59 0.48
N TYR A 293 -37.39 -11.62 -0.33
CA TYR A 293 -38.18 -11.49 -1.55
C TYR A 293 -39.67 -11.81 -1.30
N ILE A 294 -40.52 -11.16 -2.05
CA ILE A 294 -41.93 -11.50 -2.15
C ILE A 294 -42.17 -12.00 -3.58
N LEU A 295 -42.52 -13.26 -3.74
CA LEU A 295 -43.02 -13.78 -5.00
C LEU A 295 -44.50 -13.40 -5.15
N CYS A 296 -44.80 -12.65 -6.20
CA CYS A 296 -46.15 -12.19 -6.51
C CYS A 296 -46.72 -12.97 -7.70
N PHE A 297 -47.63 -13.88 -7.45
CA PHE A 297 -48.27 -14.70 -8.49
C PHE A 297 -49.52 -14.03 -9.03
N SER A 298 -49.63 -13.92 -10.35
CA SER A 298 -50.78 -13.29 -10.99
C SER A 298 -51.81 -14.31 -11.48
N ASN A 299 -53.07 -13.87 -11.65
CA ASN A 299 -54.13 -14.67 -12.23
C ASN A 299 -53.83 -15.15 -13.65
N ARG A 300 -52.86 -14.59 -14.34
CA ARG A 300 -52.37 -15.02 -15.64
C ARG A 300 -51.26 -16.08 -15.59
N GLY A 301 -50.96 -16.63 -14.40
CA GLY A 301 -49.94 -17.66 -14.22
C GLY A 301 -48.51 -17.11 -14.29
N ARG A 302 -48.30 -15.82 -14.16
CA ARG A 302 -47.00 -15.19 -14.09
C ARG A 302 -46.59 -14.97 -12.66
N VAL A 303 -45.27 -14.91 -12.41
CA VAL A 303 -44.67 -14.54 -11.12
C VAL A 303 -43.73 -13.34 -11.31
N TYR A 304 -43.83 -12.42 -10.37
CA TYR A 304 -43.02 -11.22 -10.25
C TYR A 304 -42.33 -11.23 -8.90
N TRP A 305 -41.22 -10.49 -8.79
CA TRP A 305 -40.45 -10.35 -7.56
C TRP A 305 -40.48 -8.92 -7.06
N ILE A 306 -40.65 -8.75 -5.78
CA ILE A 306 -40.50 -7.49 -5.07
C ILE A 306 -39.55 -7.76 -3.89
N LYS A 307 -38.55 -6.91 -3.68
CA LYS A 307 -37.85 -6.88 -2.39
C LYS A 307 -38.72 -6.21 -1.36
N VAL A 308 -38.74 -6.72 -0.14
CA VAL A 308 -39.56 -6.16 0.93
C VAL A 308 -39.25 -4.69 1.19
N TYR A 309 -38.00 -4.28 1.06
CA TYR A 309 -37.63 -2.86 1.21
C TYR A 309 -38.14 -1.94 0.09
N ASP A 310 -38.55 -2.48 -1.07
CA ASP A 310 -39.20 -1.72 -2.14
C ASP A 310 -40.69 -1.49 -1.88
N VAL A 311 -41.25 -2.22 -0.94
CA VAL A 311 -42.66 -2.03 -0.54
C VAL A 311 -42.80 -0.68 0.19
N PRO A 312 -43.72 0.19 -0.23
CA PRO A 312 -43.90 1.50 0.39
C PRO A 312 -44.16 1.42 1.89
N GLN A 313 -43.32 2.11 2.65
CA GLN A 313 -43.55 2.25 4.09
C GLN A 313 -44.78 3.16 4.32
N GLY A 314 -45.65 2.72 5.19
CA GLY A 314 -46.89 3.45 5.52
C GLY A 314 -47.16 3.47 7.01
N SER A 315 -47.76 4.57 7.51
CA SER A 315 -48.28 4.62 8.86
C SER A 315 -49.52 3.70 9.01
N ARG A 316 -49.95 3.44 10.23
CA ARG A 316 -51.11 2.60 10.53
C ARG A 316 -52.40 3.08 9.84
N ILE A 317 -52.57 4.38 9.65
CA ILE A 317 -53.75 4.98 9.02
C ILE A 317 -53.58 5.19 7.51
N SER A 318 -52.41 4.88 6.92
CA SER A 318 -52.20 4.99 5.48
C SER A 318 -52.77 3.78 4.73
N ARG A 319 -53.26 4.01 3.52
CA ARG A 319 -53.77 2.94 2.62
C ARG A 319 -52.66 2.16 1.91
N GLY A 320 -51.46 2.66 1.86
CA GLY A 320 -50.39 2.13 1.02
C GLY A 320 -50.45 2.63 -0.43
N LYS A 321 -49.76 1.96 -1.33
CA LYS A 321 -49.74 2.27 -2.78
C LYS A 321 -50.27 1.09 -3.58
N PRO A 322 -50.91 1.33 -4.74
CA PRO A 322 -51.37 0.25 -5.61
C PRO A 322 -50.21 -0.62 -6.09
N ILE A 323 -50.36 -1.94 -6.05
CA ILE A 323 -49.33 -2.90 -6.47
C ILE A 323 -48.99 -2.78 -7.96
N VAL A 324 -49.92 -2.28 -8.77
CA VAL A 324 -49.69 -1.98 -10.19
C VAL A 324 -48.59 -0.90 -10.42
N ASN A 325 -48.32 -0.09 -9.39
CA ASN A 325 -47.21 0.88 -9.44
C ASN A 325 -45.86 0.26 -9.06
N LEU A 326 -45.84 -0.93 -8.51
CA LEU A 326 -44.65 -1.66 -8.08
C LEU A 326 -44.23 -2.75 -9.09
N LEU A 327 -45.21 -3.31 -9.80
CA LEU A 327 -45.07 -4.40 -10.73
C LEU A 327 -45.60 -4.01 -12.13
N PRO A 328 -44.93 -4.42 -13.22
CA PRO A 328 -45.38 -4.16 -14.58
C PRO A 328 -46.51 -5.13 -14.97
N LEU A 329 -47.67 -5.03 -14.29
CA LEU A 329 -48.84 -5.84 -14.57
C LEU A 329 -49.48 -5.42 -15.87
N GLU A 330 -50.00 -6.41 -16.62
CA GLU A 330 -50.79 -6.18 -17.83
C GLU A 330 -52.21 -5.71 -17.49
N ASP A 331 -52.94 -5.22 -18.49
CA ASP A 331 -54.32 -4.80 -18.27
C ASP A 331 -55.18 -5.96 -17.75
N ARG A 332 -55.96 -5.71 -16.71
CA ARG A 332 -56.78 -6.69 -15.99
C ARG A 332 -56.02 -7.84 -15.31
N GLU A 333 -54.69 -7.77 -15.22
CA GLU A 333 -53.89 -8.70 -14.44
C GLU A 333 -53.98 -8.35 -12.95
N LYS A 334 -54.24 -9.38 -12.11
CA LYS A 334 -54.35 -9.22 -10.65
C LYS A 334 -53.42 -10.21 -9.95
N ILE A 335 -52.84 -9.81 -8.84
CA ILE A 335 -52.10 -10.72 -7.97
C ILE A 335 -53.06 -11.56 -7.14
N THR A 336 -52.88 -12.88 -7.21
CA THR A 336 -53.72 -13.87 -6.52
C THR A 336 -53.03 -14.50 -5.31
N ALA A 337 -51.68 -14.52 -5.28
CA ALA A 337 -50.93 -15.03 -4.13
C ALA A 337 -49.61 -14.27 -3.91
N LEU A 338 -49.22 -14.12 -2.64
CA LEU A 338 -47.95 -13.55 -2.21
C LEU A 338 -47.22 -14.55 -1.32
N LEU A 339 -45.99 -14.88 -1.68
CA LEU A 339 -45.16 -15.76 -0.87
C LEU A 339 -43.86 -15.04 -0.46
N PRO A 340 -43.68 -14.76 0.83
CA PRO A 340 -42.41 -14.22 1.36
C PRO A 340 -41.35 -15.34 1.35
N ILE A 341 -40.18 -15.06 0.79
CA ILE A 341 -39.07 -16.01 0.62
C ILE A 341 -37.82 -15.41 1.23
N LYS A 342 -37.22 -16.14 2.19
CA LYS A 342 -35.93 -15.76 2.80
C LYS A 342 -34.76 -16.22 1.93
N GLU A 343 -34.79 -17.49 1.52
CA GLU A 343 -33.73 -18.12 0.72
C GLU A 343 -34.36 -19.05 -0.32
N PHE A 344 -33.71 -19.14 -1.49
CA PHE A 344 -34.11 -20.06 -2.56
C PHE A 344 -33.35 -21.38 -2.39
N ASP A 345 -33.95 -22.33 -1.71
CA ASP A 345 -33.36 -23.65 -1.45
C ASP A 345 -33.98 -24.76 -2.30
N GLU A 346 -33.35 -25.93 -2.29
CA GLU A 346 -33.78 -27.10 -3.03
C GLU A 346 -34.85 -27.96 -2.30
N GLN A 347 -35.12 -27.64 -1.04
CA GLN A 347 -36.01 -28.47 -0.20
C GLN A 347 -37.48 -28.00 -0.27
N HIS A 348 -37.67 -26.73 -0.64
CA HIS A 348 -39.00 -26.14 -0.76
C HIS A 348 -39.47 -26.07 -2.22
N PHE A 349 -40.77 -26.14 -2.37
CA PHE A 349 -41.45 -26.14 -3.67
C PHE A 349 -42.61 -25.16 -3.62
N VAL A 350 -42.90 -24.52 -4.74
CA VAL A 350 -44.13 -23.76 -4.92
C VAL A 350 -45.19 -24.63 -5.56
N PHE A 351 -46.31 -24.75 -4.92
CA PHE A 351 -47.47 -25.46 -5.42
C PHE A 351 -48.51 -24.45 -5.95
N MET A 352 -48.91 -24.62 -7.19
CA MET A 352 -49.83 -23.72 -7.89
C MET A 352 -51.04 -24.45 -8.34
N ALA A 353 -52.25 -23.85 -8.24
CA ALA A 353 -53.52 -24.42 -8.64
C ALA A 353 -54.26 -23.46 -9.58
N THR A 354 -54.82 -23.99 -10.67
CA THR A 354 -55.64 -23.26 -11.65
C THR A 354 -57.14 -23.51 -11.44
N ALA A 355 -57.97 -22.64 -11.99
CA ALA A 355 -59.43 -22.75 -11.91
C ALA A 355 -59.99 -23.99 -12.61
N MET A 356 -59.25 -24.60 -13.56
CA MET A 356 -59.60 -25.85 -14.25
C MET A 356 -59.16 -27.09 -13.48
N GLY A 357 -58.60 -26.97 -12.28
CA GLY A 357 -58.15 -28.08 -11.46
C GLY A 357 -56.73 -28.57 -11.81
N THR A 358 -56.03 -27.94 -12.75
CA THR A 358 -54.65 -28.26 -13.04
C THR A 358 -53.77 -27.75 -11.91
N VAL A 359 -52.86 -28.61 -11.43
CA VAL A 359 -51.88 -28.28 -10.37
C VAL A 359 -50.47 -28.47 -10.88
N LYS A 360 -49.54 -27.61 -10.41
CA LYS A 360 -48.11 -27.68 -10.71
C LYS A 360 -47.31 -27.50 -9.47
N LYS A 361 -46.30 -28.37 -9.27
CA LYS A 361 -45.30 -28.26 -8.23
C LYS A 361 -43.96 -27.88 -8.86
N THR A 362 -43.36 -26.79 -8.44
CA THR A 362 -42.07 -26.30 -9.02
C THR A 362 -41.05 -26.09 -7.90
N PRO A 363 -39.79 -26.54 -8.01
CA PRO A 363 -38.76 -26.24 -7.02
C PRO A 363 -38.61 -24.74 -6.83
N LEU A 364 -38.39 -24.30 -5.57
CA LEU A 364 -38.24 -22.89 -5.24
C LEU A 364 -37.02 -22.25 -5.95
N THR A 365 -35.98 -23.05 -6.21
CA THR A 365 -34.76 -22.61 -6.92
C THR A 365 -35.03 -22.12 -8.35
N GLU A 366 -36.08 -22.60 -9.02
CA GLU A 366 -36.48 -22.12 -10.36
C GLU A 366 -36.88 -20.64 -10.37
N PHE A 367 -37.20 -20.09 -9.20
CA PHE A 367 -37.54 -18.69 -9.01
C PHE A 367 -36.38 -17.83 -8.50
N SER A 368 -35.16 -18.37 -8.42
CA SER A 368 -33.96 -17.69 -7.89
C SER A 368 -33.39 -16.58 -8.78
N ARG A 369 -33.88 -16.46 -10.02
CA ARG A 369 -33.42 -15.48 -11.00
C ARG A 369 -34.48 -14.44 -11.31
N PRO A 370 -34.57 -13.35 -10.51
CA PRO A 370 -35.58 -12.32 -10.72
C PRO A 370 -35.47 -11.66 -12.10
N ARG A 371 -36.60 -11.41 -12.74
CA ARG A 371 -36.72 -10.64 -13.98
C ARG A 371 -37.75 -9.55 -13.81
N THR A 372 -37.46 -8.34 -14.25
CA THR A 372 -38.38 -7.19 -14.15
C THR A 372 -39.68 -7.41 -14.89
N SER A 373 -39.67 -8.16 -16.01
CA SER A 373 -40.87 -8.48 -16.79
C SER A 373 -41.69 -9.66 -16.23
N GLY A 374 -41.24 -10.26 -15.11
CA GLY A 374 -41.81 -11.51 -14.63
C GLY A 374 -41.46 -12.72 -15.51
N ILE A 375 -41.81 -13.91 -15.03
CA ILE A 375 -41.75 -15.16 -15.81
C ILE A 375 -43.07 -15.92 -15.76
N ILE A 376 -43.28 -16.81 -16.71
CA ILE A 376 -44.43 -17.73 -16.70
C ILE A 376 -44.14 -18.83 -15.67
N ALA A 377 -44.87 -18.85 -14.56
CA ALA A 377 -44.78 -19.86 -13.52
C ALA A 377 -45.61 -21.12 -13.87
N VAL A 378 -46.79 -20.92 -14.44
CA VAL A 378 -47.67 -21.98 -14.96
C VAL A 378 -48.31 -21.54 -16.28
N SER A 379 -48.30 -22.41 -17.28
CA SER A 379 -49.04 -22.17 -18.52
C SER A 379 -50.52 -22.44 -18.27
N LEU A 380 -51.38 -21.57 -18.76
CA LEU A 380 -52.80 -21.65 -18.59
C LEU A 380 -53.48 -21.96 -19.89
N ASP A 381 -54.50 -22.82 -19.84
CA ASP A 381 -55.36 -23.08 -20.97
C ASP A 381 -56.34 -21.90 -21.21
N ASP A 382 -56.97 -21.84 -22.38
CA ASP A 382 -57.91 -20.78 -22.73
C ASP A 382 -59.04 -20.69 -21.71
N GLY A 383 -59.23 -19.54 -21.14
CA GLY A 383 -60.24 -19.28 -20.12
C GLY A 383 -59.86 -19.73 -18.70
N ALA A 384 -58.71 -20.34 -18.49
CA ALA A 384 -58.20 -20.69 -17.18
C ALA A 384 -57.49 -19.47 -16.50
N TYR A 385 -57.48 -19.48 -15.18
CA TYR A 385 -56.70 -18.53 -14.39
C TYR A 385 -56.10 -19.21 -13.17
N LEU A 386 -55.00 -18.64 -12.66
CA LEU A 386 -54.35 -19.12 -11.44
C LEU A 386 -55.22 -18.71 -10.24
N VAL A 387 -55.62 -19.67 -9.44
CA VAL A 387 -56.42 -19.46 -8.22
C VAL A 387 -55.57 -19.07 -7.04
N GLY A 388 -54.40 -19.72 -6.91
CA GLY A 388 -53.46 -19.46 -5.83
C GLY A 388 -52.18 -20.23 -5.95
N ALA A 389 -51.18 -19.82 -5.14
CA ALA A 389 -49.90 -20.48 -4.94
C ALA A 389 -49.57 -20.58 -3.46
N ALA A 390 -48.94 -21.64 -3.03
CA ALA A 390 -48.52 -21.88 -1.65
C ALA A 390 -47.14 -22.61 -1.59
#